data_ad126ade36edbc1918f0401d496cc976
#
_entry.id   ad126ade36edbc1918f0401d496cc976
#
_cell.length_a   1.000
_cell.length_b   1.000
_cell.length_c   1.000
_cell.angle_alpha   90.00
_cell.angle_beta   90.00
_cell.angle_gamma   90.00
#
_symmetry.space_group_name_H-M   'P 1'
#
loop_
_entity.id
_entity.type
_entity.pdbx_description
1 polymer ?
#
loop_
_entity_poly.entity_id
_entity_poly.type
_entity_poly.pdbx_seq_one_letter_code
_entity_poly.pdbx_strand_id
1 'polypeptide(L)'
;RKFCEDNLCGKYNANYSCPPACGTVEEVQQRLYDQDKTLVVEMIWDVNGFDDKEFIFSSRNKLNRTVLQLMDQLRAAGMDGFCLGYGGCPLCNPCKQALGEPCAFPEKKISCMSAYCIDVGKLAKKCELPFAWSNDKMHLFGLIAFREKA
;
A
#
# COMPACT_ATOMS: atom_id res chain seq x y z
N ARG A 1 -12.84 0.25 -1.50
CA ARG A 1 -12.41 -0.57 -2.65
C ARG A 1 -13.13 -0.24 -3.95
N LYS A 2 -14.33 0.31 -3.88
CA LYS A 2 -15.08 0.76 -5.06
C LYS A 2 -14.24 1.67 -5.98
N PHE A 3 -13.42 2.53 -5.40
CA PHE A 3 -12.51 3.40 -6.13
C PHE A 3 -11.57 2.60 -7.07
N CYS A 4 -11.08 1.45 -6.59
CA CYS A 4 -10.24 0.55 -7.41
C CYS A 4 -11.07 -0.15 -8.49
N GLU A 5 -12.26 -0.62 -8.13
CA GLU A 5 -13.16 -1.34 -9.03
C GLU A 5 -13.69 -0.44 -10.15
N ASP A 6 -13.86 0.86 -9.88
CA ASP A 6 -14.22 1.87 -10.88
C ASP A 6 -13.02 2.27 -11.79
N ASN A 7 -11.84 1.69 -11.56
CA ASN A 7 -10.60 1.90 -12.32
C ASN A 7 -10.15 3.37 -12.40
N LEU A 8 -10.38 4.15 -11.34
CA LEU A 8 -10.04 5.57 -11.33
C LEU A 8 -8.52 5.81 -11.36
N CYS A 9 -7.72 4.85 -10.89
CA CYS A 9 -6.26 4.92 -10.94
C CYS A 9 -5.64 4.24 -12.18
N GLY A 10 -6.45 3.57 -13.01
CA GLY A 10 -6.00 2.87 -14.21
C GLY A 10 -5.28 1.53 -13.98
N LYS A 11 -5.27 1.03 -12.74
CA LYS A 11 -4.55 -0.20 -12.37
C LYS A 11 -5.44 -1.43 -12.19
N TYR A 12 -6.75 -1.26 -12.30
CA TYR A 12 -7.68 -2.38 -12.19
C TYR A 12 -7.37 -3.43 -13.26
N ASN A 13 -7.27 -4.69 -12.85
CA ASN A 13 -6.92 -5.83 -13.72
C ASN A 13 -5.63 -5.65 -14.54
N ALA A 14 -4.70 -4.80 -14.07
CA ALA A 14 -3.43 -4.54 -14.74
C ALA A 14 -2.21 -4.75 -13.85
N ASN A 15 -2.42 -5.12 -12.58
CA ASN A 15 -1.35 -5.30 -11.60
C ASN A 15 -1.76 -6.36 -10.58
N TYR A 16 -0.88 -7.30 -10.26
CA TYR A 16 -1.15 -8.37 -9.31
C TYR A 16 -1.48 -7.88 -7.89
N SER A 17 -1.07 -6.67 -7.55
CA SER A 17 -1.37 -6.05 -6.26
C SER A 17 -2.70 -5.29 -6.23
N CYS A 18 -3.39 -5.22 -7.35
CA CYS A 18 -4.66 -4.50 -7.53
C CYS A 18 -5.81 -5.47 -7.75
N PRO A 19 -7.06 -5.05 -7.50
CA PRO A 19 -8.22 -5.87 -7.82
C PRO A 19 -8.32 -6.13 -9.33
N PRO A 20 -8.83 -7.29 -9.75
CA PRO A 20 -9.26 -8.42 -8.93
C PRO A 20 -8.13 -9.35 -8.49
N ALA A 21 -6.92 -9.23 -9.06
CA ALA A 21 -5.82 -10.17 -8.85
C ALA A 21 -5.30 -10.23 -7.39
N CYS A 22 -5.42 -9.13 -6.63
CA CYS A 22 -5.01 -9.12 -5.23
C CYS A 22 -5.91 -9.93 -4.31
N GLY A 23 -7.08 -10.33 -4.77
CA GLY A 23 -8.06 -11.13 -4.05
C GLY A 23 -9.39 -10.42 -3.83
N THR A 24 -10.40 -11.19 -3.41
CA THR A 24 -11.71 -10.66 -3.02
C THR A 24 -11.62 -9.83 -1.73
N VAL A 25 -12.69 -9.12 -1.39
CA VAL A 25 -12.77 -8.37 -0.12
C VAL A 25 -12.55 -9.31 1.07
N GLU A 26 -13.19 -10.47 1.06
CA GLU A 26 -13.09 -11.47 2.11
C GLU A 26 -11.66 -12.01 2.24
N GLU A 27 -11.00 -12.29 1.13
CA GLU A 27 -9.62 -12.79 1.11
C GLU A 27 -8.62 -11.78 1.65
N VAL A 28 -8.71 -10.51 1.24
CA VAL A 28 -7.80 -9.46 1.72
C VAL A 28 -8.03 -9.15 3.20
N GLN A 29 -9.29 -9.15 3.65
CA GLN A 29 -9.61 -8.98 5.07
C GLN A 29 -9.08 -10.14 5.91
N GLN A 30 -9.23 -11.36 5.43
CA GLN A 30 -8.70 -12.54 6.13
C GLN A 30 -7.19 -12.47 6.26
N ARG A 31 -6.48 -12.05 5.22
CA ARG A 31 -5.02 -11.83 5.28
C ARG A 31 -4.61 -10.85 6.37
N LEU A 32 -5.38 -9.77 6.56
CA LEU A 32 -5.13 -8.81 7.65
C LEU A 32 -5.37 -9.44 9.01
N TYR A 33 -6.47 -10.17 9.19
CA TYR A 33 -6.81 -10.81 10.46
C TYR A 33 -5.88 -11.96 10.83
N ASP A 34 -5.22 -12.56 9.86
CA ASP A 34 -4.22 -13.62 10.10
C ASP A 34 -2.91 -13.08 10.67
N GLN A 35 -2.73 -11.78 10.73
CA GLN A 35 -1.55 -11.13 11.29
C GLN A 35 -1.78 -10.71 12.75
N ASP A 36 -0.70 -10.73 13.55
CA ASP A 36 -0.78 -10.40 14.98
C ASP A 36 -0.63 -8.90 15.24
N LYS A 37 0.14 -8.22 14.40
CA LYS A 37 0.53 -6.82 14.59
C LYS A 37 0.50 -6.04 13.30
N THR A 38 0.28 -4.74 13.44
CA THR A 38 0.41 -3.80 12.33
C THR A 38 1.31 -2.64 12.74
N LEU A 39 2.15 -2.21 11.81
CA LEU A 39 2.92 -0.99 11.89
C LEU A 39 2.37 -0.01 10.87
N VAL A 40 1.94 1.15 11.32
CA VAL A 40 1.45 2.23 10.45
C VAL A 40 2.54 3.27 10.29
N VAL A 41 2.82 3.62 9.04
CA VAL A 41 3.84 4.63 8.69
C VAL A 41 3.12 5.81 8.06
N GLU A 42 3.39 7.00 8.56
CA GLU A 42 2.92 8.24 7.95
C GLU A 42 4.11 9.09 7.53
N MET A 43 4.03 9.64 6.33
CA MET A 43 4.94 10.69 5.87
C MET A 43 4.13 11.92 5.48
N ILE A 44 4.60 13.09 5.91
CA ILE A 44 3.91 14.36 5.71
C ILE A 44 4.84 15.30 4.94
N TRP A 45 4.31 15.92 3.88
CA TRP A 45 5.02 16.95 3.12
C TRP A 45 4.22 18.24 3.11
N ASP A 46 4.93 19.36 3.18
CA ASP A 46 4.35 20.65 2.87
C ASP A 46 4.18 20.76 1.34
N VAL A 47 3.00 21.14 0.92
CA VAL A 47 2.65 21.28 -0.50
C VAL A 47 1.90 22.58 -0.74
N ASN A 48 1.89 23.04 -1.98
CA ASN A 48 1.07 24.14 -2.43
C ASN A 48 0.06 23.61 -3.47
N GLY A 49 -0.99 22.97 -2.96
CA GLY A 49 -1.94 22.24 -3.78
C GLY A 49 -1.42 20.88 -4.25
N PHE A 50 -2.14 20.23 -5.15
CA PHE A 50 -1.86 18.87 -5.63
C PHE A 50 -1.69 18.81 -7.16
N ASP A 51 -1.27 19.90 -7.78
CA ASP A 51 -1.09 19.97 -9.23
C ASP A 51 0.27 19.45 -9.70
N ASP A 52 1.27 19.42 -8.82
CA ASP A 52 2.60 18.87 -9.11
C ASP A 52 2.57 17.32 -9.03
N LYS A 53 2.17 16.72 -10.14
CA LYS A 53 2.02 15.24 -10.23
C LYS A 53 3.36 14.52 -10.09
N GLU A 54 4.45 15.10 -10.56
CA GLU A 54 5.79 14.52 -10.45
C GLU A 54 6.23 14.44 -8.98
N PHE A 55 6.03 15.51 -8.22
CA PHE A 55 6.31 15.54 -6.79
C PHE A 55 5.46 14.51 -6.02
N ILE A 56 4.16 14.43 -6.31
CA ILE A 56 3.25 13.45 -5.69
C ILE A 56 3.73 12.03 -6.00
N PHE A 57 4.06 11.75 -7.24
CA PHE A 57 4.55 10.43 -7.66
C PHE A 57 5.85 10.05 -6.95
N SER A 58 6.83 10.96 -6.88
CA SER A 58 8.11 10.70 -6.21
C SER A 58 7.93 10.51 -4.70
N SER A 59 7.01 11.26 -4.07
CA SER A 59 6.69 11.12 -2.65
C SER A 59 6.03 9.77 -2.34
N ARG A 60 5.11 9.33 -3.18
CA ARG A 60 4.50 7.98 -3.06
C ARG A 60 5.54 6.87 -3.20
N ASN A 61 6.45 7.00 -4.15
CA ASN A 61 7.55 6.05 -4.32
C ASN A 61 8.47 6.02 -3.10
N LYS A 62 8.74 7.16 -2.50
CA LYS A 62 9.53 7.25 -1.27
C LYS A 62 8.86 6.52 -0.11
N LEU A 63 7.56 6.74 0.07
CA LEU A 63 6.79 6.01 1.09
C LEU A 63 6.84 4.49 0.82
N ASN A 64 6.55 4.06 -0.39
CA ASN A 64 6.52 2.63 -0.74
C ASN A 64 7.88 1.97 -0.51
N ARG A 65 8.98 2.63 -0.89
CA ARG A 65 10.34 2.11 -0.63
C ARG A 65 10.64 2.00 0.85
N THR A 66 10.23 2.99 1.64
CA THR A 66 10.41 2.98 3.10
C THR A 66 9.67 1.80 3.73
N VAL A 67 8.42 1.57 3.33
CA VAL A 67 7.61 0.46 3.82
C VAL A 67 8.24 -0.89 3.46
N LEU A 68 8.73 -1.04 2.22
CA LEU A 68 9.40 -2.26 1.78
C LEU A 68 10.70 -2.51 2.55
N GLN A 69 11.49 -1.47 2.80
CA GLN A 69 12.72 -1.58 3.59
C GLN A 69 12.44 -2.00 5.04
N LEU A 70 11.40 -1.44 5.65
CA LEU A 70 10.98 -1.81 7.00
C LEU A 70 10.52 -3.28 7.04
N MET A 71 9.80 -3.75 6.02
CA MET A 71 9.40 -5.16 5.94
C MET A 71 10.62 -6.08 5.82
N ASP A 72 11.62 -5.71 5.04
CA ASP A 72 12.86 -6.48 4.92
C ASP A 72 13.58 -6.58 6.27
N GLN A 73 13.61 -5.50 7.06
CA GLN A 73 14.16 -5.51 8.42
C GLN A 73 13.37 -6.43 9.36
N LEU A 74 12.04 -6.39 9.28
CA LEU A 74 11.18 -7.28 10.07
C LEU A 74 11.41 -8.75 9.71
N ARG A 75 11.55 -9.07 8.42
CA ARG A 75 11.87 -10.42 7.98
C ARG A 75 13.24 -10.90 8.49
N ALA A 76 14.24 -10.02 8.48
CA ALA A 76 15.55 -10.31 9.07
C ALA A 76 15.48 -10.56 10.58
N ALA A 77 14.49 -10.00 11.27
CA ALA A 77 14.22 -10.22 12.69
C ALA A 77 13.30 -11.43 12.97
N GLY A 78 13.00 -12.25 11.98
CA GLY A 78 12.19 -13.47 12.15
C GLY A 78 10.69 -13.25 12.03
N MET A 79 10.26 -12.11 11.51
CA MET A 79 8.85 -11.82 11.24
C MET A 79 8.49 -12.16 9.80
N ASP A 80 7.21 -12.37 9.53
CA ASP A 80 6.66 -12.52 8.20
C ASP A 80 5.38 -11.70 8.07
N GLY A 81 5.05 -11.30 6.87
CA GLY A 81 3.88 -10.46 6.64
C GLY A 81 3.87 -9.82 5.25
N PHE A 82 3.12 -8.75 5.13
CA PHE A 82 2.98 -8.03 3.87
C PHE A 82 2.82 -6.53 4.07
N CYS A 83 2.96 -5.78 2.97
CA CYS A 83 2.97 -4.32 2.99
C CYS A 83 1.81 -3.75 2.19
N LEU A 84 1.28 -2.64 2.66
CA LEU A 84 0.34 -1.78 1.94
C LEU A 84 0.92 -0.38 1.82
N GLY A 85 0.68 0.27 0.69
CA GLY A 85 1.15 1.62 0.42
C GLY A 85 0.27 2.32 -0.62
N TYR A 86 0.87 2.98 -1.58
CA TYR A 86 0.18 3.76 -2.60
C TYR A 86 0.35 3.19 -4.00
N GLY A 87 -0.74 3.24 -4.79
CA GLY A 87 -0.75 2.80 -6.17
C GLY A 87 -0.62 1.30 -6.32
N GLY A 88 -0.34 0.83 -7.51
CA GLY A 88 0.03 -0.55 -7.76
C GLY A 88 1.47 -0.82 -7.34
N CYS A 89 1.85 -2.08 -7.29
CA CYS A 89 3.21 -2.49 -6.95
C CYS A 89 4.23 -1.88 -7.93
N PRO A 90 5.30 -1.22 -7.43
CA PRO A 90 6.29 -0.57 -8.28
C PRO A 90 7.47 -1.46 -8.70
N LEU A 91 7.48 -2.73 -8.31
CA LEU A 91 8.65 -3.62 -8.48
C LEU A 91 8.92 -4.01 -9.94
N CYS A 92 7.90 -3.94 -10.80
CA CYS A 92 8.01 -4.22 -12.23
C CYS A 92 7.31 -3.13 -13.04
N ASN A 93 7.87 -2.79 -14.21
CA ASN A 93 7.25 -1.83 -15.12
C ASN A 93 7.38 -2.32 -16.58
N PRO A 94 6.28 -2.79 -17.21
CA PRO A 94 4.96 -3.00 -16.62
C PRO A 94 4.92 -4.19 -15.64
N CYS A 95 3.84 -4.29 -14.85
CA CYS A 95 3.61 -5.46 -14.02
C CYS A 95 3.49 -6.71 -14.91
N LYS A 96 3.99 -7.83 -14.43
CA LYS A 96 3.94 -9.11 -15.16
C LYS A 96 2.52 -9.56 -15.49
N GLN A 97 1.52 -9.14 -14.73
CA GLN A 97 0.11 -9.40 -15.06
C GLN A 97 -0.26 -8.85 -16.44
N ALA A 98 0.20 -7.65 -16.79
CA ALA A 98 -0.07 -7.04 -18.07
C ALA A 98 0.54 -7.83 -19.24
N LEU A 99 1.54 -8.67 -18.97
CA LEU A 99 2.22 -9.52 -19.94
C LEU A 99 1.71 -10.97 -19.92
N GLY A 100 0.74 -11.29 -19.08
CA GLY A 100 0.26 -12.66 -18.90
C GLY A 100 1.26 -13.59 -18.21
N GLU A 101 2.26 -13.05 -17.53
CA GLU A 101 3.32 -13.78 -16.85
C GLU A 101 3.07 -13.83 -15.33
N PRO A 102 3.58 -14.87 -14.62
CA PRO A 102 3.51 -14.92 -13.17
C PRO A 102 4.23 -13.74 -12.50
N CYS A 103 3.79 -13.37 -11.27
CA CYS A 103 4.45 -12.34 -10.50
C CYS A 103 5.92 -12.71 -10.22
N ALA A 104 6.84 -11.80 -10.54
CA ALA A 104 8.27 -12.01 -10.31
C ALA A 104 8.66 -11.93 -8.82
N PHE A 105 7.86 -11.23 -8.00
CA PHE A 105 8.14 -10.98 -6.58
C PHE A 105 6.90 -11.20 -5.71
N PRO A 106 6.33 -12.41 -5.67
CA PRO A 106 5.04 -12.64 -5.01
C PRO A 106 5.05 -12.34 -3.50
N GLU A 107 6.20 -12.49 -2.84
CA GLU A 107 6.33 -12.23 -1.42
C GLU A 107 6.69 -10.78 -1.08
N LYS A 108 7.15 -10.01 -2.07
CA LYS A 108 7.59 -8.61 -1.89
C LYS A 108 6.65 -7.58 -2.48
N LYS A 109 5.62 -8.00 -3.21
CA LYS A 109 4.69 -7.06 -3.83
C LYS A 109 3.96 -6.23 -2.77
N ILE A 110 3.69 -4.97 -3.11
CA ILE A 110 2.96 -4.04 -2.27
C ILE A 110 1.60 -3.73 -2.89
N SER A 111 0.54 -3.74 -2.08
CA SER A 111 -0.81 -3.35 -2.49
C SER A 111 -1.19 -2.00 -1.89
N CYS A 112 -2.27 -1.40 -2.37
CA CYS A 112 -2.74 -0.14 -1.82
C CYS A 112 -3.77 -0.37 -0.70
N MET A 113 -3.89 0.62 0.18
CA MET A 113 -4.86 0.61 1.28
C MET A 113 -6.29 0.44 0.79
N SER A 114 -6.64 1.10 -0.32
CA SER A 114 -7.98 1.02 -0.92
C SER A 114 -8.35 -0.38 -1.37
N ALA A 115 -7.40 -1.13 -1.91
CA ALA A 115 -7.61 -2.52 -2.32
C ALA A 115 -7.96 -3.42 -1.12
N TYR A 116 -7.46 -3.08 0.06
CA TYR A 116 -7.71 -3.77 1.33
C TYR A 116 -8.85 -3.16 2.14
N CYS A 117 -9.63 -2.25 1.56
CA CYS A 117 -10.80 -1.62 2.19
C CYS A 117 -10.44 -0.82 3.45
N ILE A 118 -9.24 -0.27 3.53
CA ILE A 118 -8.79 0.52 4.67
C ILE A 118 -9.11 1.99 4.44
N ASP A 119 -9.82 2.59 5.39
CA ASP A 119 -10.08 4.03 5.47
C ASP A 119 -8.92 4.68 6.24
N VAL A 120 -8.08 5.42 5.53
CA VAL A 120 -6.88 6.05 6.13
C VAL A 120 -7.22 7.11 7.17
N GLY A 121 -8.34 7.81 7.03
CA GLY A 121 -8.78 8.81 8.02
C GLY A 121 -9.13 8.15 9.36
N LYS A 122 -9.86 7.04 9.32
CA LYS A 122 -10.20 6.26 10.52
C LYS A 122 -8.96 5.60 11.12
N LEU A 123 -8.05 5.09 10.27
CA LEU A 123 -6.80 4.50 10.72
C LEU A 123 -5.93 5.53 11.44
N ALA A 124 -5.76 6.72 10.87
CA ALA A 124 -5.00 7.81 11.48
C ALA A 124 -5.57 8.20 12.84
N LYS A 125 -6.90 8.33 12.94
CA LYS A 125 -7.57 8.64 14.20
C LYS A 125 -7.32 7.58 15.27
N LYS A 126 -7.40 6.32 14.89
CA LYS A 126 -7.16 5.19 15.82
C LYS A 126 -5.71 5.13 16.30
N CYS A 127 -4.76 5.51 15.45
CA CYS A 127 -3.33 5.54 15.76
C CYS A 127 -2.87 6.87 16.37
N GLU A 128 -3.79 7.83 16.56
CA GLU A 128 -3.48 9.19 17.06
C GLU A 128 -2.45 9.91 16.17
N LEU A 129 -2.51 9.67 14.86
CA LEU A 129 -1.65 10.30 13.87
C LEU A 129 -2.32 11.55 13.28
N PRO A 130 -1.55 12.61 12.97
CA PRO A 130 -2.12 13.81 12.37
C PRO A 130 -2.62 13.52 10.96
N PHE A 131 -3.86 13.92 10.69
CA PHE A 131 -4.45 13.81 9.36
C PHE A 131 -5.58 14.80 9.21
N ALA A 132 -5.52 15.61 8.15
CA ALA A 132 -6.60 16.49 7.74
C ALA A 132 -6.57 16.65 6.22
N TRP A 133 -7.76 16.82 5.62
CA TRP A 133 -7.87 17.20 4.23
C TRP A 133 -7.55 18.69 4.10
N SER A 134 -6.47 19.01 3.39
CA SER A 134 -6.05 20.41 3.17
C SER A 134 -5.27 20.52 1.86
N ASN A 135 -5.00 21.75 1.40
CA ASN A 135 -4.21 22.02 0.21
C ASN A 135 -2.74 22.35 0.51
N ASP A 136 -2.35 22.39 1.78
CA ASP A 136 -1.01 22.78 2.22
C ASP A 136 -0.20 21.62 2.80
N LYS A 137 -0.83 20.49 3.08
CA LYS A 137 -0.15 19.29 3.58
C LYS A 137 -0.62 18.03 2.86
N MET A 138 0.34 17.20 2.50
CA MET A 138 0.10 15.89 1.94
C MET A 138 0.48 14.82 2.95
N HIS A 139 -0.52 14.04 3.38
CA HIS A 139 -0.36 12.92 4.30
C HIS A 139 -0.39 11.61 3.51
N LEU A 140 0.69 10.86 3.54
CA LEU A 140 0.76 9.55 2.91
C LEU A 140 0.95 8.47 3.97
N PHE A 141 0.21 7.38 3.84
CA PHE A 141 0.21 6.28 4.80
C PHE A 141 0.66 4.98 4.15
N GLY A 142 1.44 4.22 4.90
CA GLY A 142 1.74 2.84 4.61
C GLY A 142 1.41 1.97 5.81
N LEU A 143 1.28 0.68 5.59
CA LEU A 143 0.97 -0.29 6.63
C LEU A 143 1.76 -1.57 6.39
N ILE A 144 2.30 -2.13 7.47
CA ILE A 144 2.90 -3.46 7.46
C ILE A 144 2.10 -4.32 8.44
N ALA A 145 1.52 -5.40 7.95
CA ALA A 145 0.84 -6.40 8.77
C ALA A 145 1.77 -7.61 8.90
N PHE A 146 2.05 -8.06 10.12
CA PHE A 146 3.08 -9.06 10.37
C PHE A 146 2.82 -9.90 11.60
N ARG A 147 3.52 -11.04 11.66
CA ARG A 147 3.53 -11.97 12.79
C ARG A 147 4.90 -12.65 12.89
N GLU A 148 5.18 -13.27 14.01
CA GLU A 148 6.37 -14.11 14.13
C GLU A 148 6.29 -15.28 13.14
N LYS A 149 7.41 -15.56 12.50
CA LYS A 149 7.52 -16.71 11.60
C LYS A 149 7.54 -17.99 12.44
N ALA A 150 6.64 -18.90 12.11
CA ALA A 150 6.56 -20.18 12.80
C ALA A 150 7.75 -21.09 12.51
#